data_01886de1fbf4098845e939c1667a1ed7
#
_entry.id   01886de1fbf4098845e939c1667a1ed7
#
_cell.length_a   1.000
_cell.length_b   1.000
_cell.length_c   1.000
_cell.angle_alpha   90.00
_cell.angle_beta   90.00
_cell.angle_gamma   90.00
#
_symmetry.space_group_name_H-M   'P 1'
#
loop_
_entity.id
_entity.type
_entity.pdbx_description
1 polymer ?
#
loop_
_entity_poly.entity_id
_entity_poly.type
_entity_poly.pdbx_seq_one_letter_code
_entity_poly.pdbx_strand_id
1 'polypeptide(L)'
;VKNGIKDKVKEKIKDKIKEFVIDSYGHLNTRSQDDNLYLSLTLGKNDESKGSQGILPLLKISERLKKTFLNEIELRDGLKLMLNDYDLKKGVIIDFNIFNSPLEFVFCLSGRISATISTLEGKTEEVMINKAMNMIFSFPNSKGKIVVTPLEPVRILSLHIAPAFLKEFIDNDFKLLPDEIKNFLTGNINNSFIYEGTITPDMYVAINQIMDCNFKGMARKMYLESKSLELMTLQISQLFEDLKPSRNQPKLTDYDAHQIKKIKNLMIQRLNKPLSLKELSDIAGMSHTKLNSCFKTMYGSTVFEFLRRHRLEFSRYLLNEGKLNITEIVYEAGWSNPSHFSKEFSKHYGINPKSYQKNGM
;
A
#
# COMPACT_ATOMS: atom_id res chain seq x y z
N VAL A 1 30.63 -20.61 25.83
CA VAL A 1 30.70 -21.31 24.53
C VAL A 1 29.42 -21.06 23.69
N LYS A 2 28.21 -21.06 24.27
CA LYS A 2 26.96 -20.80 23.53
C LYS A 2 26.82 -19.39 22.97
N ASN A 3 27.40 -18.36 23.58
CA ASN A 3 27.33 -16.98 23.08
C ASN A 3 28.29 -16.74 21.90
N GLY A 4 29.49 -17.31 21.89
CA GLY A 4 30.45 -17.15 20.78
C GLY A 4 30.03 -17.80 19.46
N ILE A 5 29.18 -18.85 19.51
CA ILE A 5 28.63 -19.47 18.30
C ILE A 5 27.50 -18.59 17.68
N LYS A 6 26.70 -17.94 18.54
CA LYS A 6 25.63 -16.98 18.07
C LYS A 6 26.25 -15.76 17.39
N ASP A 7 27.37 -15.26 17.90
CA ASP A 7 28.03 -14.07 17.36
C ASP A 7 28.75 -14.38 16.04
N LYS A 8 29.47 -15.52 15.94
CA LYS A 8 30.06 -15.98 14.67
C LYS A 8 29.03 -16.28 13.57
N VAL A 9 27.85 -16.79 13.95
CA VAL A 9 26.76 -17.03 13.00
C VAL A 9 26.11 -15.69 12.56
N LYS A 10 26.01 -14.70 13.46
CA LYS A 10 25.56 -13.34 13.14
C LYS A 10 26.50 -12.63 12.17
N GLU A 11 27.81 -12.77 12.37
CA GLU A 11 28.83 -12.16 11.51
C GLU A 11 28.86 -12.77 10.11
N LYS A 12 28.89 -14.09 9.98
CA LYS A 12 28.80 -14.77 8.68
C LYS A 12 27.56 -14.44 7.86
N ILE A 13 26.47 -14.12 8.53
CA ILE A 13 25.22 -13.75 7.86
C ILE A 13 25.26 -12.28 7.44
N LYS A 14 25.88 -11.40 8.25
CA LYS A 14 26.17 -10.02 7.85
C LYS A 14 26.98 -9.96 6.55
N ASP A 15 28.00 -10.80 6.44
CA ASP A 15 28.90 -10.80 5.30
C ASP A 15 28.22 -11.32 4.03
N LYS A 16 27.43 -12.39 4.12
CA LYS A 16 26.63 -12.88 2.97
C LYS A 16 25.52 -11.90 2.51
N ILE A 17 24.91 -11.18 3.45
CA ILE A 17 23.94 -10.13 3.12
C ILE A 17 24.64 -8.96 2.42
N LYS A 18 25.82 -8.54 2.90
CA LYS A 18 26.63 -7.49 2.27
C LYS A 18 27.01 -7.87 0.83
N GLU A 19 27.51 -9.09 0.62
CA GLU A 19 27.93 -9.56 -0.69
C GLU A 19 26.78 -9.57 -1.70
N PHE A 20 25.63 -10.11 -1.34
CA PHE A 20 24.45 -10.19 -2.21
C PHE A 20 23.86 -8.82 -2.57
N VAL A 21 23.86 -7.87 -1.64
CA VAL A 21 23.24 -6.55 -1.83
C VAL A 21 24.16 -5.58 -2.56
N ILE A 22 25.48 -5.67 -2.32
CA ILE A 22 26.47 -4.86 -3.04
C ILE A 22 26.44 -5.19 -4.54
N ASP A 23 26.30 -6.46 -4.89
CA ASP A 23 26.27 -6.91 -6.29
C ASP A 23 24.98 -6.57 -7.03
N SER A 24 23.87 -6.39 -6.30
CA SER A 24 22.52 -6.19 -6.91
C SER A 24 21.99 -4.77 -6.78
N TYR A 25 22.33 -4.01 -5.75
CA TYR A 25 21.57 -2.81 -5.35
C TYR A 25 22.40 -1.63 -4.79
N GLY A 26 23.73 -1.70 -4.73
CA GLY A 26 24.57 -0.64 -4.15
C GLY A 26 24.86 -0.84 -2.64
N HIS A 27 25.20 0.24 -1.93
CA HIS A 27 25.68 0.13 -0.54
C HIS A 27 24.55 -0.10 0.47
N LEU A 28 24.63 -1.21 1.21
CA LEU A 28 23.74 -1.54 2.32
C LEU A 28 24.47 -1.49 3.66
N ASN A 29 23.91 -0.78 4.64
CA ASN A 29 24.32 -0.84 6.04
C ASN A 29 23.23 -1.47 6.90
N THR A 30 23.59 -2.45 7.72
CA THR A 30 22.67 -3.11 8.65
C THR A 30 23.06 -2.82 10.09
N ARG A 31 22.10 -2.40 10.92
CA ARG A 31 22.24 -2.30 12.37
C ARG A 31 21.09 -3.03 13.05
N SER A 32 21.34 -3.66 14.18
CA SER A 32 20.30 -4.24 15.04
C SER A 32 20.30 -3.47 16.35
N GLN A 33 19.22 -2.81 16.67
CA GLN A 33 19.03 -2.05 17.91
C GLN A 33 17.59 -2.25 18.38
N ASP A 34 17.37 -2.43 19.68
CA ASP A 34 16.06 -2.50 20.34
C ASP A 34 15.02 -3.40 19.62
N ASP A 35 15.35 -4.68 19.43
CA ASP A 35 14.47 -5.68 18.78
C ASP A 35 14.03 -5.39 17.32
N ASN A 36 14.45 -4.31 16.72
CA ASN A 36 14.18 -3.97 15.31
C ASN A 36 15.41 -4.22 14.42
N LEU A 37 15.16 -4.55 13.15
CA LEU A 37 16.18 -4.62 12.11
C LEU A 37 16.20 -3.30 11.35
N TYR A 38 17.35 -2.60 11.40
CA TYR A 38 17.57 -1.37 10.65
C TYR A 38 18.35 -1.67 9.37
N LEU A 39 17.82 -1.19 8.26
CA LEU A 39 18.41 -1.32 6.94
C LEU A 39 18.58 0.08 6.34
N SER A 40 19.74 0.39 5.83
CA SER A 40 19.99 1.65 5.10
C SER A 40 20.36 1.34 3.67
N LEU A 41 19.65 1.92 2.72
CA LEU A 41 19.78 1.63 1.31
C LEU A 41 19.88 2.91 0.49
N THR A 42 20.91 2.97 -0.36
CA THR A 42 21.09 4.04 -1.35
C THR A 42 21.02 3.43 -2.74
N LEU A 43 20.02 3.80 -3.53
CA LEU A 43 19.89 3.39 -4.93
C LEU A 43 20.56 4.41 -5.85
N GLY A 44 21.47 3.92 -6.66
CA GLY A 44 22.57 4.63 -7.26
C GLY A 44 22.28 5.72 -8.28
N LYS A 45 23.24 6.64 -8.33
CA LYS A 45 23.40 7.70 -9.34
C LYS A 45 23.93 7.21 -10.70
N ASN A 46 24.46 5.98 -10.80
CA ASN A 46 25.38 5.61 -11.89
C ASN A 46 24.95 4.43 -12.77
N ASP A 47 23.71 3.95 -12.68
CA ASP A 47 23.30 2.78 -13.48
C ASP A 47 22.05 3.11 -14.32
N GLU A 48 22.26 3.88 -15.40
CA GLU A 48 21.22 4.16 -16.40
C GLU A 48 20.78 2.91 -17.19
N SER A 49 21.52 1.79 -17.08
CA SER A 49 21.27 0.55 -17.81
C SER A 49 20.36 -0.45 -17.10
N LYS A 50 20.14 -0.29 -15.79
CA LYS A 50 19.24 -1.14 -15.01
C LYS A 50 18.00 -0.33 -14.66
N GLY A 51 16.91 -0.61 -15.34
CA GLY A 51 15.63 0.08 -15.20
C GLY A 51 15.25 0.44 -13.75
N SER A 52 14.59 1.57 -13.60
CA SER A 52 14.19 2.17 -12.32
C SER A 52 13.59 1.15 -11.34
N GLN A 53 14.17 1.09 -10.14
CA GLN A 53 13.71 0.18 -9.10
C GLN A 53 12.85 0.97 -8.10
N GLY A 54 11.64 0.47 -7.83
CA GLY A 54 10.71 1.09 -6.89
C GLY A 54 11.12 0.93 -5.41
N ILE A 55 10.35 1.57 -4.52
CA ILE A 55 10.60 1.55 -3.07
C ILE A 55 10.36 0.17 -2.45
N LEU A 56 9.35 -0.56 -2.90
CA LEU A 56 8.95 -1.84 -2.31
C LEU A 56 9.95 -2.99 -2.51
N PRO A 57 10.73 -3.10 -3.62
CA PRO A 57 11.80 -4.09 -3.73
C PRO A 57 12.86 -4.04 -2.65
N LEU A 58 12.96 -2.92 -1.93
CA LEU A 58 13.94 -2.71 -0.87
C LEU A 58 13.79 -3.69 0.30
N LEU A 59 12.62 -4.32 0.43
CA LEU A 59 12.37 -5.33 1.47
C LEU A 59 12.98 -6.71 1.15
N LYS A 60 13.67 -6.89 0.01
CA LYS A 60 14.38 -8.14 -0.38
C LYS A 60 15.46 -8.62 0.62
N ILE A 61 15.75 -7.90 1.65
CA ILE A 61 17.04 -7.93 2.33
C ILE A 61 17.09 -8.86 3.54
N SER A 62 16.52 -10.04 3.50
CA SER A 62 16.91 -10.98 4.56
C SER A 62 16.53 -12.42 4.25
N GLU A 63 17.52 -13.26 3.92
CA GLU A 63 17.37 -14.73 3.94
C GLU A 63 16.93 -15.28 5.30
N ARG A 64 17.01 -14.50 6.39
CA ARG A 64 16.53 -14.88 7.72
C ARG A 64 15.04 -14.62 7.93
N LEU A 65 14.39 -13.83 7.06
CA LEU A 65 12.94 -13.71 6.98
C LEU A 65 12.43 -14.91 6.16
N LYS A 66 12.70 -16.11 6.60
CA LYS A 66 12.59 -17.41 5.90
C LYS A 66 11.22 -17.80 5.35
N LYS A 67 10.31 -16.87 5.12
CA LYS A 67 9.05 -17.04 4.37
C LYS A 67 8.71 -15.81 3.53
N THR A 68 9.68 -15.00 3.21
CA THR A 68 9.46 -13.82 2.37
C THR A 68 9.57 -14.24 0.91
N PHE A 69 8.44 -14.45 0.27
CA PHE A 69 8.38 -14.70 -1.17
C PHE A 69 8.38 -13.36 -1.89
N LEU A 70 9.55 -12.95 -2.35
CA LEU A 70 9.69 -11.92 -3.36
C LEU A 70 9.71 -12.58 -4.72
N ASN A 71 8.63 -12.46 -5.45
CA ASN A 71 8.59 -12.84 -6.85
C ASN A 71 8.53 -11.56 -7.69
N GLU A 72 9.68 -11.15 -8.20
CA GLU A 72 9.76 -10.17 -9.29
C GLU A 72 9.66 -10.91 -10.62
N ILE A 73 8.73 -10.50 -11.45
CA ILE A 73 8.51 -11.08 -12.77
C ILE A 73 8.53 -9.92 -13.76
N GLU A 74 9.53 -9.89 -14.62
CA GLU A 74 9.55 -8.99 -15.76
C GLU A 74 8.61 -9.54 -16.84
N LEU A 75 7.47 -8.87 -17.01
CA LEU A 75 6.43 -9.27 -17.96
C LEU A 75 6.78 -8.82 -19.38
N ARG A 76 7.23 -7.59 -19.54
CA ARG A 76 7.79 -7.02 -20.75
C ARG A 76 8.67 -5.81 -20.38
N ASP A 77 9.36 -5.26 -21.37
CA ASP A 77 10.15 -4.05 -21.13
C ASP A 77 9.28 -2.93 -20.54
N GLY A 78 9.73 -2.36 -19.44
CA GLY A 78 9.01 -1.33 -18.71
C GLY A 78 7.81 -1.76 -17.89
N LEU A 79 7.49 -3.07 -17.80
CA LEU A 79 6.42 -3.60 -16.94
C LEU A 79 6.92 -4.76 -16.08
N LYS A 80 6.94 -4.57 -14.76
CA LYS A 80 7.30 -5.60 -13.77
C LYS A 80 6.16 -5.83 -12.80
N LEU A 81 5.88 -7.10 -12.54
CA LEU A 81 4.97 -7.55 -11.48
C LEU A 81 5.78 -8.00 -10.27
N MET A 82 5.39 -7.52 -9.10
CA MET A 82 6.01 -7.89 -7.84
C MET A 82 4.98 -8.42 -6.86
N LEU A 83 5.28 -9.58 -6.27
CA LEU A 83 4.50 -10.19 -5.22
C LEU A 83 5.33 -10.23 -3.96
N ASN A 84 4.94 -9.46 -2.96
CA ASN A 84 5.64 -9.33 -1.69
C ASN A 84 4.78 -9.94 -0.58
N ASP A 85 5.31 -10.95 0.08
CA ASP A 85 4.68 -11.60 1.25
C ASP A 85 5.70 -11.61 2.38
N TYR A 86 5.47 -10.77 3.40
CA TYR A 86 6.38 -10.61 4.54
C TYR A 86 5.71 -11.11 5.81
N ASP A 87 6.21 -12.21 6.36
CA ASP A 87 5.89 -12.69 7.70
C ASP A 87 7.06 -12.32 8.65
N LEU A 88 6.98 -11.14 9.23
CA LEU A 88 8.04 -10.56 10.04
C LEU A 88 7.88 -10.92 11.52
N LYS A 89 8.87 -11.59 12.10
CA LYS A 89 8.94 -11.82 13.57
C LYS A 89 9.38 -10.58 14.36
N LYS A 90 9.99 -9.62 13.69
CA LYS A 90 10.51 -8.35 14.26
C LYS A 90 10.18 -7.21 13.31
N GLY A 91 10.03 -6.00 13.87
CA GLY A 91 9.87 -4.80 13.06
C GLY A 91 11.08 -4.57 12.16
N VAL A 92 10.82 -4.08 10.96
CA VAL A 92 11.87 -3.69 10.00
C VAL A 92 11.74 -2.21 9.73
N ILE A 93 12.86 -1.50 9.88
CA ILE A 93 12.97 -0.09 9.55
C ILE A 93 13.98 0.04 8.42
N ILE A 94 13.56 0.65 7.32
CA ILE A 94 14.37 0.83 6.13
C ILE A 94 14.54 2.32 5.87
N ASP A 95 15.77 2.81 6.02
CA ASP A 95 16.14 4.12 5.53
C ASP A 95 16.50 4.01 4.04
N PHE A 96 15.88 4.81 3.19
CA PHE A 96 16.11 4.77 1.75
C PHE A 96 16.49 6.14 1.17
N ASN A 97 17.23 6.09 0.06
CA ASN A 97 17.54 7.24 -0.79
C ASN A 97 17.41 6.78 -2.24
N ILE A 98 16.45 7.33 -2.97
CA ILE A 98 16.09 6.93 -4.34
C ILE A 98 16.25 8.12 -5.27
N PHE A 99 16.89 7.91 -6.40
CA PHE A 99 17.09 8.93 -7.41
C PHE A 99 16.14 8.82 -8.60
N ASN A 100 15.66 7.64 -8.93
CA ASN A 100 14.69 7.41 -9.99
C ASN A 100 13.67 6.38 -9.52
N SER A 101 12.45 6.80 -9.22
CA SER A 101 11.34 5.89 -8.88
C SER A 101 10.48 5.64 -10.12
N PRO A 102 10.11 4.40 -10.41
CA PRO A 102 9.06 4.11 -11.39
C PRO A 102 7.72 4.67 -10.91
N LEU A 103 6.72 4.67 -11.77
CA LEU A 103 5.34 4.78 -11.34
C LEU A 103 4.92 3.40 -10.79
N GLU A 104 4.51 3.38 -9.51
CA GLU A 104 4.13 2.16 -8.83
C GLU A 104 2.61 2.10 -8.63
N PHE A 105 2.02 0.99 -9.07
CA PHE A 105 0.63 0.62 -8.81
C PHE A 105 0.65 -0.43 -7.71
N VAL A 106 0.11 -0.12 -6.54
CA VAL A 106 0.26 -0.93 -5.33
C VAL A 106 -1.09 -1.37 -4.79
N PHE A 107 -1.21 -2.63 -4.40
CA PHE A 107 -2.40 -3.25 -3.83
C PHE A 107 -2.02 -3.96 -2.54
N CYS A 108 -2.47 -3.45 -1.39
CA CYS A 108 -2.20 -4.04 -0.08
C CYS A 108 -3.30 -5.04 0.28
N LEU A 109 -2.96 -6.32 0.29
CA LEU A 109 -3.89 -7.43 0.54
C LEU A 109 -3.99 -7.76 2.02
N SER A 110 -2.89 -7.59 2.77
CA SER A 110 -2.86 -7.73 4.23
C SER A 110 -1.73 -6.90 4.82
N GLY A 111 -1.83 -6.63 6.11
CA GLY A 111 -0.81 -5.91 6.87
C GLY A 111 -0.86 -4.40 6.70
N ARG A 112 0.18 -3.76 7.24
CA ARG A 112 0.37 -2.31 7.22
C ARG A 112 1.83 -1.96 7.00
N ILE A 113 2.05 -0.95 6.16
CA ILE A 113 3.35 -0.29 6.00
C ILE A 113 3.15 1.20 6.26
N SER A 114 4.05 1.81 7.02
CA SER A 114 4.15 3.26 7.11
C SER A 114 5.46 3.74 6.52
N ALA A 115 5.43 4.85 5.82
CA ALA A 115 6.62 5.49 5.27
C ALA A 115 6.60 6.98 5.54
N THR A 116 7.76 7.53 5.87
CA THR A 116 8.02 8.97 5.92
C THR A 116 8.95 9.29 4.76
N ILE A 117 8.51 10.12 3.84
CA ILE A 117 9.21 10.40 2.58
C ILE A 117 9.50 11.88 2.51
N SER A 118 10.77 12.26 2.32
CA SER A 118 11.20 13.64 2.15
C SER A 118 11.70 13.85 0.72
N THR A 119 11.13 14.82 0.02
CA THR A 119 11.54 15.24 -1.31
C THR A 119 12.79 16.13 -1.26
N LEU A 120 13.39 16.40 -2.40
CA LEU A 120 14.54 17.33 -2.50
C LEU A 120 14.17 18.76 -2.04
N GLU A 121 12.94 19.17 -2.20
CA GLU A 121 12.43 20.48 -1.75
C GLU A 121 12.24 20.56 -0.24
N GLY A 122 12.54 19.49 0.51
CA GLY A 122 12.40 19.42 1.97
C GLY A 122 10.97 19.19 2.44
N LYS A 123 10.01 18.97 1.54
CA LYS A 123 8.65 18.57 1.91
C LYS A 123 8.67 17.13 2.39
N THR A 124 8.10 16.90 3.57
CA THR A 124 7.99 15.56 4.16
C THR A 124 6.53 15.12 4.13
N GLU A 125 6.30 13.92 3.63
CA GLU A 125 4.98 13.28 3.57
C GLU A 125 4.98 11.97 4.36
N GLU A 126 3.92 11.76 5.12
CA GLU A 126 3.66 10.47 5.77
C GLU A 126 2.69 9.67 4.90
N VAL A 127 3.13 8.50 4.47
CA VAL A 127 2.35 7.57 3.65
C VAL A 127 2.05 6.33 4.47
N MET A 128 0.79 5.94 4.50
CA MET A 128 0.36 4.74 5.20
C MET A 128 -0.39 3.82 4.25
N ILE A 129 0.16 2.64 4.00
CA ILE A 129 -0.44 1.61 3.15
C ILE A 129 -1.08 0.58 4.09
N ASN A 130 -2.40 0.50 4.07
CA ASN A 130 -3.18 -0.43 4.88
C ASN A 130 -3.85 -1.48 3.99
N LYS A 131 -4.26 -2.58 4.61
CA LYS A 131 -5.07 -3.61 3.96
C LYS A 131 -6.27 -3.03 3.21
N ALA A 132 -6.56 -3.59 2.04
CA ALA A 132 -7.61 -3.20 1.11
C ALA A 132 -7.44 -1.80 0.48
N MET A 133 -6.29 -1.17 0.66
CA MET A 133 -5.93 0.04 -0.09
C MET A 133 -5.23 -0.32 -1.40
N ASN A 134 -5.49 0.46 -2.42
CA ASN A 134 -4.63 0.56 -3.58
C ASN A 134 -4.02 1.97 -3.65
N MET A 135 -2.87 2.08 -4.27
CA MET A 135 -2.18 3.35 -4.44
C MET A 135 -1.50 3.42 -5.80
N ILE A 136 -1.43 4.61 -6.36
CA ILE A 136 -0.51 4.92 -7.46
C ILE A 136 0.44 5.99 -6.94
N PHE A 137 1.72 5.75 -7.02
CA PHE A 137 2.68 6.75 -6.59
C PHE A 137 3.99 6.72 -7.38
N SER A 138 4.68 7.85 -7.37
CA SER A 138 6.07 7.99 -7.81
C SER A 138 6.76 9.00 -6.88
N PHE A 139 7.94 8.64 -6.40
CA PHE A 139 8.76 9.47 -5.51
C PHE A 139 10.16 9.66 -6.11
N PRO A 140 10.28 10.41 -7.17
CA PRO A 140 11.59 10.69 -7.77
C PRO A 140 12.46 11.50 -6.81
N ASN A 141 13.76 11.20 -6.79
CA ASN A 141 14.75 11.95 -6.02
C ASN A 141 14.32 12.17 -4.54
N SER A 142 13.92 11.10 -3.86
CA SER A 142 13.43 11.15 -2.50
C SER A 142 14.25 10.30 -1.54
N LYS A 143 14.23 10.70 -0.29
CA LYS A 143 14.80 9.94 0.83
C LYS A 143 13.74 9.77 1.91
N GLY A 144 13.87 8.72 2.69
CA GLY A 144 12.88 8.52 3.76
C GLY A 144 13.11 7.25 4.55
N LYS A 145 12.06 6.89 5.26
CA LYS A 145 12.05 5.75 6.16
C LYS A 145 10.77 4.96 5.95
N ILE A 146 10.91 3.66 5.77
CA ILE A 146 9.79 2.71 5.76
C ILE A 146 9.83 1.93 7.07
N VAL A 147 8.68 1.82 7.72
CA VAL A 147 8.49 1.02 8.92
C VAL A 147 7.47 -0.07 8.65
N VAL A 148 7.91 -1.31 8.76
CA VAL A 148 7.06 -2.50 8.69
C VAL A 148 6.97 -3.09 10.09
N THR A 149 5.75 -3.09 10.66
CA THR A 149 5.51 -3.61 12.00
C THR A 149 5.21 -5.12 11.95
N PRO A 150 5.67 -5.92 12.94
CA PRO A 150 5.51 -7.37 12.93
C PRO A 150 4.13 -7.85 13.41
N LEU A 151 3.13 -6.98 13.45
CA LEU A 151 1.83 -7.28 14.04
C LEU A 151 1.00 -8.28 13.22
N GLU A 152 1.23 -8.30 11.90
CA GLU A 152 0.52 -9.17 10.95
C GLU A 152 1.35 -9.36 9.67
N PRO A 153 1.18 -10.49 8.95
CA PRO A 153 1.84 -10.67 7.66
C PRO A 153 1.44 -9.60 6.66
N VAL A 154 2.42 -8.95 6.04
CA VAL A 154 2.21 -7.94 5.02
C VAL A 154 2.27 -8.58 3.65
N ARG A 155 1.17 -8.52 2.90
CA ARG A 155 1.09 -9.02 1.53
C ARG A 155 0.71 -7.90 0.59
N ILE A 156 1.58 -7.65 -0.39
CA ILE A 156 1.44 -6.59 -1.38
C ILE A 156 1.69 -7.13 -2.77
N LEU A 157 0.79 -6.81 -3.69
CA LEU A 157 1.02 -6.90 -5.12
C LEU A 157 1.35 -5.51 -5.63
N SER A 158 2.42 -5.36 -6.41
CA SER A 158 2.73 -4.09 -7.08
C SER A 158 3.14 -4.29 -8.53
N LEU A 159 2.83 -3.28 -9.35
CA LEU A 159 3.26 -3.17 -10.72
C LEU A 159 4.17 -1.97 -10.81
N HIS A 160 5.36 -2.17 -11.37
CA HIS A 160 6.34 -1.11 -11.60
C HIS A 160 6.34 -0.76 -13.07
N ILE A 161 6.11 0.50 -13.37
CA ILE A 161 5.86 0.99 -14.72
C ILE A 161 6.93 2.01 -15.09
N ALA A 162 7.66 1.73 -16.19
CA ALA A 162 8.55 2.70 -16.79
C ALA A 162 7.76 3.73 -17.63
N PRO A 163 8.24 4.99 -17.75
CA PRO A 163 7.56 6.01 -18.55
C PRO A 163 7.33 5.59 -20.00
N ALA A 164 8.28 4.88 -20.61
CA ALA A 164 8.19 4.44 -22.00
C ALA A 164 7.01 3.48 -22.22
N PHE A 165 6.80 2.53 -21.28
CA PHE A 165 5.71 1.59 -21.35
C PHE A 165 4.34 2.29 -21.26
N LEU A 166 4.16 3.20 -20.30
CA LEU A 166 2.90 3.90 -20.14
C LEU A 166 2.55 4.79 -21.35
N LYS A 167 3.59 5.37 -22.00
CA LYS A 167 3.41 6.19 -23.21
C LYS A 167 2.79 5.43 -24.37
N GLU A 168 2.95 4.11 -24.46
CA GLU A 168 2.35 3.29 -25.53
C GLU A 168 0.82 3.33 -25.53
N PHE A 169 0.21 3.65 -24.38
CA PHE A 169 -1.25 3.68 -24.20
C PHE A 169 -1.85 5.09 -24.20
N ILE A 170 -0.99 6.13 -24.35
CA ILE A 170 -1.42 7.51 -24.21
C ILE A 170 -1.38 8.20 -25.58
N ASP A 171 -2.57 8.35 -26.17
CA ASP A 171 -2.75 9.15 -27.38
C ASP A 171 -3.28 10.56 -27.04
N ASN A 172 -4.59 10.75 -27.21
CA ASN A 172 -5.26 12.04 -26.97
C ASN A 172 -5.56 12.29 -25.48
N ASP A 173 -5.47 11.26 -24.65
CA ASP A 173 -5.83 11.31 -23.23
C ASP A 173 -4.73 11.95 -22.34
N PHE A 174 -3.57 12.29 -22.93
CA PHE A 174 -2.50 12.97 -22.21
C PHE A 174 -2.98 14.20 -21.44
N LYS A 175 -3.91 14.96 -22.02
CA LYS A 175 -4.47 16.18 -21.40
C LYS A 175 -5.30 15.89 -20.15
N LEU A 176 -5.88 14.70 -20.03
CA LEU A 176 -6.73 14.29 -18.92
C LEU A 176 -5.94 13.78 -17.71
N LEU A 177 -4.66 13.46 -17.91
CA LEU A 177 -3.79 12.98 -16.83
C LEU A 177 -3.51 14.08 -15.81
N PRO A 178 -3.32 13.73 -14.52
CA PRO A 178 -2.75 14.61 -13.52
C PRO A 178 -1.40 15.18 -13.99
N ASP A 179 -1.09 16.41 -13.61
CA ASP A 179 0.13 17.06 -14.04
C ASP A 179 1.38 16.33 -13.54
N GLU A 180 1.32 15.69 -12.39
CA GLU A 180 2.39 14.87 -11.82
C GLU A 180 2.68 13.63 -12.69
N ILE A 181 1.64 12.97 -13.23
CA ILE A 181 1.81 11.85 -14.16
C ILE A 181 2.36 12.35 -15.51
N LYS A 182 1.89 13.50 -16.00
CA LYS A 182 2.47 14.14 -17.19
C LYS A 182 3.94 14.42 -17.01
N ASN A 183 4.32 14.97 -15.85
CA ASN A 183 5.71 15.24 -15.49
C ASN A 183 6.55 13.96 -15.45
N PHE A 184 6.02 12.88 -14.85
CA PHE A 184 6.65 11.56 -14.87
C PHE A 184 6.88 11.07 -16.30
N LEU A 185 5.89 11.18 -17.18
CA LEU A 185 5.96 10.74 -18.57
C LEU A 185 6.96 11.58 -19.40
N THR A 186 7.07 12.87 -19.13
CA THR A 186 7.97 13.78 -19.85
C THR A 186 9.42 13.78 -19.31
N GLY A 187 9.66 13.03 -18.21
CA GLY A 187 10.97 13.00 -17.56
C GLY A 187 11.26 14.21 -16.66
N ASN A 188 10.26 15.06 -16.43
CA ASN A 188 10.34 16.16 -15.47
C ASN A 188 9.98 15.67 -14.06
N ILE A 189 10.90 14.90 -13.48
CA ILE A 189 10.71 14.14 -12.24
C ILE A 189 11.04 14.96 -10.98
N ASN A 190 10.51 16.14 -10.85
CA ASN A 190 10.75 16.96 -9.64
C ASN A 190 9.65 16.81 -8.58
N ASN A 191 8.45 16.37 -8.97
CA ASN A 191 7.31 16.29 -8.06
C ASN A 191 6.94 14.86 -7.74
N SER A 192 6.68 14.58 -6.47
CA SER A 192 6.09 13.32 -6.04
C SER A 192 4.59 13.29 -6.39
N PHE A 193 4.11 12.10 -6.73
CA PHE A 193 2.70 11.83 -6.98
C PHE A 193 2.21 10.74 -6.05
N ILE A 194 1.06 10.94 -5.42
CA ILE A 194 0.36 9.95 -4.60
C ILE A 194 -1.12 10.01 -4.90
N TYR A 195 -1.68 8.88 -5.29
CA TYR A 195 -3.11 8.62 -5.32
C TYR A 195 -3.43 7.48 -4.37
N GLU A 196 -4.43 7.64 -3.51
CA GLU A 196 -4.92 6.63 -2.58
C GLU A 196 -6.35 6.23 -2.95
N GLY A 197 -6.56 4.94 -3.22
CA GLY A 197 -7.87 4.35 -3.50
C GLY A 197 -8.15 3.13 -2.61
N THR A 198 -9.24 2.45 -2.91
CA THR A 198 -9.61 1.18 -2.27
C THR A 198 -9.68 0.08 -3.32
N ILE A 199 -9.20 -1.13 -2.97
CA ILE A 199 -9.30 -2.29 -3.86
C ILE A 199 -10.78 -2.62 -4.08
N THR A 200 -11.22 -2.54 -5.33
CA THR A 200 -12.60 -2.87 -5.73
C THR A 200 -12.80 -4.40 -5.82
N PRO A 201 -14.04 -4.90 -5.86
CA PRO A 201 -14.30 -6.31 -6.09
C PRO A 201 -13.65 -6.86 -7.37
N ASP A 202 -13.69 -6.12 -8.47
CA ASP A 202 -13.09 -6.52 -9.74
C ASP A 202 -11.56 -6.58 -9.65
N MET A 203 -10.92 -5.62 -8.95
CA MET A 203 -9.49 -5.67 -8.65
C MET A 203 -9.14 -6.91 -7.82
N TYR A 204 -9.97 -7.28 -6.82
CA TYR A 204 -9.74 -8.50 -6.05
C TYR A 204 -9.81 -9.76 -6.92
N VAL A 205 -10.73 -9.81 -7.89
CA VAL A 205 -10.82 -10.93 -8.84
C VAL A 205 -9.52 -11.04 -9.65
N ALA A 206 -9.06 -9.95 -10.25
CA ALA A 206 -7.82 -9.92 -11.03
C ALA A 206 -6.59 -10.31 -10.18
N ILE A 207 -6.50 -9.79 -8.95
CA ILE A 207 -5.42 -10.11 -8.00
C ILE A 207 -5.41 -11.61 -7.66
N ASN A 208 -6.56 -12.19 -7.31
CA ASN A 208 -6.65 -13.61 -7.00
C ASN A 208 -6.26 -14.48 -8.21
N GLN A 209 -6.67 -14.09 -9.41
CA GLN A 209 -6.28 -14.77 -10.64
C GLN A 209 -4.76 -14.71 -10.89
N ILE A 210 -4.09 -13.59 -10.55
CA ILE A 210 -2.62 -13.50 -10.59
C ILE A 210 -1.99 -14.44 -9.56
N MET A 211 -2.50 -14.42 -8.31
CA MET A 211 -1.96 -15.21 -7.20
C MET A 211 -2.12 -16.73 -7.44
N ASP A 212 -3.23 -17.15 -8.02
CA ASP A 212 -3.59 -18.55 -8.26
C ASP A 212 -3.15 -19.05 -9.65
N CYS A 213 -2.28 -18.31 -10.35
CA CYS A 213 -1.85 -18.63 -11.70
C CYS A 213 -1.07 -19.96 -11.76
N ASN A 214 -1.67 -20.98 -12.38
CA ASN A 214 -1.09 -22.32 -12.54
C ASN A 214 -0.40 -22.55 -13.89
N PHE A 215 -0.44 -21.57 -14.80
CA PHE A 215 0.25 -21.66 -16.09
C PHE A 215 1.77 -21.70 -15.92
N LYS A 216 2.48 -22.24 -16.91
CA LYS A 216 3.95 -22.34 -16.91
C LYS A 216 4.52 -21.72 -18.20
N GLY A 217 5.81 -21.37 -18.15
CA GLY A 217 6.56 -20.86 -19.31
C GLY A 217 5.90 -19.63 -19.94
N MET A 218 5.82 -19.62 -21.27
CA MET A 218 5.27 -18.53 -22.06
C MET A 218 3.81 -18.23 -21.71
N ALA A 219 2.97 -19.25 -21.56
CA ALA A 219 1.56 -19.07 -21.19
C ALA A 219 1.40 -18.36 -19.84
N ARG A 220 2.26 -18.66 -18.85
CA ARG A 220 2.28 -17.96 -17.56
C ARG A 220 2.59 -16.47 -17.74
N LYS A 221 3.61 -16.16 -18.54
CA LYS A 221 4.02 -14.75 -18.77
C LYS A 221 2.90 -13.98 -19.45
N MET A 222 2.29 -14.51 -20.52
CA MET A 222 1.17 -13.89 -21.21
C MET A 222 -0.05 -13.68 -20.29
N TYR A 223 -0.39 -14.69 -19.49
CA TYR A 223 -1.52 -14.59 -18.56
C TYR A 223 -1.29 -13.53 -17.49
N LEU A 224 -0.12 -13.53 -16.85
CA LEU A 224 0.22 -12.53 -15.82
C LEU A 224 0.27 -11.12 -16.40
N GLU A 225 0.77 -10.94 -17.63
CA GLU A 225 0.77 -9.65 -18.31
C GLU A 225 -0.66 -9.17 -18.58
N SER A 226 -1.53 -10.03 -19.12
CA SER A 226 -2.94 -9.66 -19.39
C SER A 226 -3.67 -9.24 -18.11
N LYS A 227 -3.47 -9.96 -17.00
CA LYS A 227 -4.09 -9.64 -15.71
C LYS A 227 -3.50 -8.41 -15.04
N SER A 228 -2.22 -8.14 -15.26
CA SER A 228 -1.57 -6.90 -14.81
C SER A 228 -2.12 -5.69 -15.56
N LEU A 229 -2.33 -5.78 -16.86
CA LEU A 229 -2.96 -4.73 -17.67
C LEU A 229 -4.43 -4.49 -17.25
N GLU A 230 -5.19 -5.55 -17.00
CA GLU A 230 -6.55 -5.45 -16.46
C GLU A 230 -6.56 -4.70 -15.12
N LEU A 231 -5.65 -5.07 -14.22
CA LEU A 231 -5.55 -4.44 -12.89
C LEU A 231 -5.14 -2.96 -12.97
N MET A 232 -4.20 -2.62 -13.85
CA MET A 232 -3.85 -1.22 -14.15
C MET A 232 -5.04 -0.44 -14.69
N THR A 233 -5.77 -1.03 -15.63
CA THR A 233 -6.95 -0.40 -16.25
C THR A 233 -8.02 -0.06 -15.20
N LEU A 234 -8.32 -1.01 -14.31
CA LEU A 234 -9.28 -0.81 -13.22
C LEU A 234 -8.83 0.31 -12.27
N GLN A 235 -7.54 0.37 -11.94
CA GLN A 235 -7.02 1.39 -11.03
C GLN A 235 -6.94 2.77 -11.70
N ILE A 236 -6.54 2.85 -12.96
CA ILE A 236 -6.54 4.10 -13.73
C ILE A 236 -7.98 4.61 -13.91
N SER A 237 -8.93 3.72 -14.20
CA SER A 237 -10.34 4.10 -14.30
C SER A 237 -10.88 4.67 -12.99
N GLN A 238 -10.51 4.08 -11.85
CA GLN A 238 -10.85 4.60 -10.53
C GLN A 238 -10.23 5.98 -10.30
N LEU A 239 -8.95 6.18 -10.64
CA LEU A 239 -8.28 7.47 -10.56
C LEU A 239 -9.04 8.54 -11.38
N PHE A 240 -9.40 8.25 -12.63
CA PHE A 240 -10.11 9.20 -13.47
C PHE A 240 -11.54 9.51 -12.97
N GLU A 241 -12.25 8.50 -12.43
CA GLU A 241 -13.56 8.75 -11.80
C GLU A 241 -13.43 9.68 -10.58
N ASP A 242 -12.41 9.47 -9.76
CA ASP A 242 -12.17 10.29 -8.57
C ASP A 242 -11.70 11.72 -8.91
N LEU A 243 -11.05 11.91 -10.06
CA LEU A 243 -10.60 13.21 -10.56
C LEU A 243 -11.70 13.98 -11.31
N LYS A 244 -12.81 13.34 -11.70
CA LYS A 244 -13.92 14.05 -12.36
C LYS A 244 -14.44 15.15 -11.45
N PRO A 245 -14.51 16.42 -11.94
CA PRO A 245 -15.09 17.48 -11.14
C PRO A 245 -16.57 17.15 -10.92
N SER A 246 -16.92 16.79 -9.72
CA SER A 246 -18.33 16.70 -9.34
C SER A 246 -18.92 18.10 -9.42
N ARG A 247 -20.00 18.26 -10.18
CA ARG A 247 -20.67 19.56 -10.40
C ARG A 247 -21.08 20.29 -9.13
N ASN A 248 -20.95 19.67 -7.95
CA ASN A 248 -21.32 20.18 -6.64
C ASN A 248 -20.21 19.99 -5.56
N GLN A 249 -18.94 19.74 -5.93
CA GLN A 249 -17.90 19.61 -4.90
C GLN A 249 -17.30 20.98 -4.58
N PRO A 250 -17.14 21.33 -3.30
CA PRO A 250 -16.41 22.52 -2.90
C PRO A 250 -14.96 22.40 -3.37
N LYS A 251 -14.38 23.51 -3.85
CA LYS A 251 -12.93 23.57 -4.06
C LYS A 251 -12.23 23.24 -2.75
N LEU A 252 -11.53 22.11 -2.73
CA LEU A 252 -10.75 21.72 -1.57
C LEU A 252 -9.55 22.67 -1.46
N THR A 253 -9.41 23.34 -0.33
CA THR A 253 -8.18 24.08 -0.04
C THR A 253 -7.15 23.14 0.58
N ASP A 254 -5.85 23.49 0.52
CA ASP A 254 -4.80 22.70 1.19
C ASP A 254 -5.09 22.53 2.70
N TYR A 255 -5.65 23.56 3.32
CA TYR A 255 -6.11 23.49 4.70
C TYR A 255 -7.23 22.45 4.88
N ASP A 256 -8.24 22.45 4.01
CA ASP A 256 -9.32 21.47 4.06
C ASP A 256 -8.79 20.05 3.88
N ALA A 257 -7.90 19.83 2.92
CA ALA A 257 -7.27 18.53 2.68
C ALA A 257 -6.49 18.05 3.90
N HIS A 258 -5.73 18.92 4.56
CA HIS A 258 -5.01 18.59 5.78
C HIS A 258 -5.95 18.20 6.93
N GLN A 259 -7.03 18.97 7.14
CA GLN A 259 -8.02 18.65 8.17
C GLN A 259 -8.72 17.31 7.88
N ILE A 260 -9.08 17.02 6.64
CA ILE A 260 -9.71 15.76 6.26
C ILE A 260 -8.76 14.56 6.47
N LYS A 261 -7.47 14.69 6.16
CA LYS A 261 -6.46 13.66 6.48
C LYS A 261 -6.39 13.41 8.00
N LYS A 262 -6.40 14.49 8.80
CA LYS A 262 -6.41 14.39 10.27
C LYS A 262 -7.66 13.66 10.78
N ILE A 263 -8.84 13.97 10.25
CA ILE A 263 -10.10 13.31 10.59
C ILE A 263 -10.05 11.81 10.25
N LYS A 264 -9.60 11.45 9.04
CA LYS A 264 -9.41 10.04 8.64
C LYS A 264 -8.56 9.28 9.65
N ASN A 265 -7.38 9.80 9.99
CA ASN A 265 -6.46 9.15 10.91
C ASN A 265 -7.08 8.97 12.31
N LEU A 266 -7.77 9.99 12.81
CA LEU A 266 -8.46 9.94 14.09
C LEU A 266 -9.57 8.88 14.11
N MET A 267 -10.32 8.74 13.03
CA MET A 267 -11.37 7.72 12.90
C MET A 267 -10.81 6.30 12.89
N ILE A 268 -9.69 6.09 12.19
CA ILE A 268 -9.01 4.78 12.15
C ILE A 268 -8.48 4.41 13.54
N GLN A 269 -7.91 5.36 14.26
CA GLN A 269 -7.40 5.14 15.63
C GLN A 269 -8.51 4.85 16.66
N ARG A 270 -9.74 5.30 16.40
CA ARG A 270 -10.88 5.19 17.32
C ARG A 270 -12.04 4.36 16.76
N LEU A 271 -11.74 3.28 16.04
CA LEU A 271 -12.77 2.42 15.42
C LEU A 271 -13.81 1.90 16.42
N ASN A 272 -13.37 1.49 17.60
CA ASN A 272 -14.24 0.95 18.66
C ASN A 272 -14.98 2.02 19.47
N LYS A 273 -14.49 3.26 19.48
CA LYS A 273 -15.12 4.42 20.16
C LYS A 273 -15.18 5.59 19.20
N PRO A 274 -16.01 5.53 18.15
CA PRO A 274 -16.03 6.56 17.13
C PRO A 274 -16.55 7.88 17.70
N LEU A 275 -16.00 8.95 17.15
CA LEU A 275 -16.50 10.28 17.37
C LEU A 275 -17.79 10.50 16.57
N SER A 276 -18.69 11.29 17.12
CA SER A 276 -19.90 11.76 16.43
C SER A 276 -19.52 12.69 15.26
N LEU A 277 -20.44 12.86 14.30
CA LEU A 277 -20.24 13.80 13.19
C LEU A 277 -20.00 15.23 13.71
N LYS A 278 -20.66 15.60 14.82
CA LYS A 278 -20.48 16.91 15.46
C LYS A 278 -19.03 17.08 15.95
N GLU A 279 -18.52 16.13 16.74
CA GLU A 279 -17.14 16.18 17.24
C GLU A 279 -16.12 16.20 16.10
N LEU A 280 -16.32 15.40 15.05
CA LEU A 280 -15.44 15.42 13.88
C LEU A 280 -15.47 16.74 13.14
N SER A 281 -16.66 17.36 13.03
CA SER A 281 -16.83 18.68 12.42
C SER A 281 -16.18 19.78 13.22
N ASP A 282 -16.34 19.74 14.55
CA ASP A 282 -15.71 20.69 15.47
C ASP A 282 -14.16 20.60 15.38
N ILE A 283 -13.62 19.38 15.36
CA ILE A 283 -12.17 19.14 15.20
C ILE A 283 -11.65 19.61 13.84
N ALA A 284 -12.44 19.44 12.77
CA ALA A 284 -12.07 19.87 11.43
C ALA A 284 -12.26 21.38 11.19
N GLY A 285 -13.00 22.06 12.05
CA GLY A 285 -13.42 23.45 11.84
C GLY A 285 -14.35 23.60 10.62
N MET A 286 -15.21 22.61 10.38
CA MET A 286 -16.08 22.55 9.20
C MET A 286 -17.52 22.29 9.60
N SER A 287 -18.48 22.74 8.78
CA SER A 287 -19.88 22.28 8.90
C SER A 287 -19.98 20.80 8.53
N HIS A 288 -21.03 20.11 9.02
CA HIS A 288 -21.30 18.68 8.69
C HIS A 288 -21.36 18.45 7.18
N THR A 289 -21.98 19.35 6.44
CA THR A 289 -22.10 19.27 4.98
C THR A 289 -20.74 19.42 4.31
N LYS A 290 -19.95 20.42 4.72
CA LYS A 290 -18.60 20.65 4.17
C LYS A 290 -17.69 19.47 4.49
N LEU A 291 -17.70 18.95 5.73
CA LEU A 291 -16.90 17.81 6.14
C LEU A 291 -17.20 16.59 5.26
N ASN A 292 -18.48 16.19 5.11
CA ASN A 292 -18.86 15.05 4.28
C ASN A 292 -18.53 15.27 2.79
N SER A 293 -18.73 16.49 2.28
CA SER A 293 -18.41 16.81 0.89
C SER A 293 -16.91 16.73 0.62
N CYS A 294 -16.09 17.35 1.47
CA CYS A 294 -14.62 17.27 1.37
C CYS A 294 -14.11 15.84 1.55
N PHE A 295 -14.69 15.11 2.50
CA PHE A 295 -14.33 13.72 2.75
C PHE A 295 -14.68 12.82 1.56
N LYS A 296 -15.84 13.04 0.94
CA LYS A 296 -16.25 12.35 -0.29
C LYS A 296 -15.36 12.71 -1.47
N THR A 297 -14.94 13.96 -1.58
CA THR A 297 -13.98 14.41 -2.61
C THR A 297 -12.64 13.68 -2.48
N MET A 298 -12.13 13.50 -1.25
CA MET A 298 -10.81 12.89 -1.01
C MET A 298 -10.84 11.35 -1.00
N TYR A 299 -11.93 10.74 -0.51
CA TYR A 299 -11.97 9.30 -0.22
C TYR A 299 -13.14 8.55 -0.87
N GLY A 300 -13.86 9.19 -1.80
CA GLY A 300 -14.95 8.58 -2.57
C GLY A 300 -16.20 8.22 -1.75
N SER A 301 -16.23 8.51 -0.44
CA SER A 301 -17.31 8.12 0.46
C SER A 301 -17.52 9.16 1.58
N THR A 302 -18.71 9.17 2.17
CA THR A 302 -18.95 9.99 3.37
C THR A 302 -18.17 9.46 4.56
N VAL A 303 -18.02 10.29 5.60
CA VAL A 303 -17.34 9.96 6.86
C VAL A 303 -17.83 8.61 7.44
N PHE A 304 -19.14 8.41 7.52
CA PHE A 304 -19.70 7.18 8.12
C PHE A 304 -19.67 5.97 7.20
N GLU A 305 -19.72 6.15 5.88
CA GLU A 305 -19.52 5.05 4.93
C GLU A 305 -18.09 4.54 5.00
N PHE A 306 -17.12 5.44 5.09
CA PHE A 306 -15.73 5.12 5.30
C PHE A 306 -15.52 4.35 6.62
N LEU A 307 -16.06 4.86 7.75
CA LEU A 307 -15.97 4.20 9.04
C LEU A 307 -16.57 2.79 9.01
N ARG A 308 -17.76 2.65 8.41
CA ARG A 308 -18.45 1.37 8.28
C ARG A 308 -17.63 0.35 7.50
N ARG A 309 -17.05 0.75 6.37
CA ARG A 309 -16.17 -0.10 5.56
C ARG A 309 -14.96 -0.57 6.36
N HIS A 310 -14.27 0.33 7.05
CA HIS A 310 -13.14 -0.01 7.90
C HIS A 310 -13.51 -0.97 9.04
N ARG A 311 -14.68 -0.80 9.65
CA ARG A 311 -15.18 -1.73 10.67
C ARG A 311 -15.46 -3.12 10.12
N LEU A 312 -16.03 -3.21 8.92
CA LEU A 312 -16.26 -4.49 8.24
C LEU A 312 -14.94 -5.21 7.95
N GLU A 313 -13.95 -4.49 7.49
CA GLU A 313 -12.63 -5.06 7.20
C GLU A 313 -11.89 -5.48 8.45
N PHE A 314 -11.93 -4.68 9.51
CA PHE A 314 -11.37 -5.05 10.80
C PHE A 314 -12.09 -6.26 11.41
N SER A 315 -13.42 -6.33 11.29
CA SER A 315 -14.18 -7.50 11.71
C SER A 315 -13.79 -8.76 10.93
N ARG A 316 -13.58 -8.64 9.61
CA ARG A 316 -13.11 -9.75 8.76
C ARG A 316 -11.72 -10.22 9.21
N TYR A 317 -10.83 -9.30 9.52
CA TYR A 317 -9.52 -9.61 10.07
C TYR A 317 -9.64 -10.43 11.37
N LEU A 318 -10.45 -9.97 12.34
CA LEU A 318 -10.66 -10.67 13.61
C LEU A 318 -11.31 -12.06 13.43
N LEU A 319 -12.21 -12.21 12.44
CA LEU A 319 -12.81 -13.51 12.08
C LEU A 319 -11.74 -14.49 11.56
N ASN A 320 -10.80 -14.01 10.73
CA ASN A 320 -9.70 -14.82 10.20
C ASN A 320 -8.69 -15.23 11.28
N GLU A 321 -8.47 -14.38 12.30
CA GLU A 321 -7.63 -14.71 13.46
C GLU A 321 -8.20 -15.87 14.30
N GLY A 322 -9.52 -16.06 14.29
CA GLY A 322 -10.19 -17.15 14.99
C GLY A 322 -10.09 -17.11 16.52
N LYS A 323 -9.54 -16.05 17.10
CA LYS A 323 -9.27 -15.92 18.55
C LYS A 323 -10.48 -15.43 19.35
N LEU A 324 -11.41 -14.74 18.69
CA LEU A 324 -12.56 -14.09 19.29
C LEU A 324 -13.87 -14.71 18.77
N ASN A 325 -14.89 -14.74 19.62
CA ASN A 325 -16.23 -15.08 19.19
C ASN A 325 -16.90 -13.89 18.47
N ILE A 326 -18.00 -14.16 17.74
CA ILE A 326 -18.71 -13.14 16.94
C ILE A 326 -19.11 -11.93 17.78
N THR A 327 -19.56 -12.13 19.00
CA THR A 327 -20.01 -11.05 19.88
C THR A 327 -18.84 -10.17 20.31
N GLU A 328 -17.71 -10.76 20.65
CA GLU A 328 -16.47 -10.03 20.98
C GLU A 328 -15.98 -9.22 19.76
N ILE A 329 -15.99 -9.83 18.56
CA ILE A 329 -15.61 -9.15 17.32
C ILE A 329 -16.48 -7.93 17.03
N VAL A 330 -17.79 -8.05 17.27
CA VAL A 330 -18.75 -6.94 17.10
C VAL A 330 -18.35 -5.74 17.96
N TYR A 331 -18.08 -5.95 19.23
CA TYR A 331 -17.72 -4.86 20.15
C TYR A 331 -16.30 -4.33 19.87
N GLU A 332 -15.35 -5.20 19.61
CA GLU A 332 -13.96 -4.81 19.31
C GLU A 332 -13.86 -3.99 18.03
N ALA A 333 -14.65 -4.34 17.01
CA ALA A 333 -14.74 -3.56 15.77
C ALA A 333 -15.66 -2.33 15.87
N GLY A 334 -16.23 -2.06 17.04
CA GLY A 334 -17.04 -0.86 17.32
C GLY A 334 -18.47 -0.89 16.78
N TRP A 335 -19.03 -2.07 16.54
CA TRP A 335 -20.44 -2.20 16.17
C TRP A 335 -21.33 -2.11 17.40
N SER A 336 -22.50 -1.47 17.26
CA SER A 336 -23.45 -1.30 18.37
C SER A 336 -24.24 -2.56 18.69
N ASN A 337 -24.48 -3.44 17.70
CA ASN A 337 -25.18 -4.70 17.93
C ASN A 337 -24.82 -5.78 16.88
N PRO A 338 -24.90 -7.08 17.27
CA PRO A 338 -24.56 -8.21 16.40
C PRO A 338 -25.45 -8.35 15.15
N SER A 339 -26.72 -7.99 15.25
CA SER A 339 -27.67 -8.14 14.13
C SER A 339 -27.36 -7.15 13.01
N HIS A 340 -27.07 -5.90 13.37
CA HIS A 340 -26.65 -4.87 12.42
C HIS A 340 -25.34 -5.24 11.76
N PHE A 341 -24.34 -5.68 12.54
CA PHE A 341 -23.07 -6.19 12.01
C PHE A 341 -23.27 -7.32 11.01
N SER A 342 -24.04 -8.37 11.40
CA SER A 342 -24.26 -9.54 10.54
C SER A 342 -24.93 -9.17 9.22
N LYS A 343 -25.89 -8.26 9.24
CA LYS A 343 -26.54 -7.73 8.04
C LYS A 343 -25.57 -6.98 7.13
N GLU A 344 -24.81 -6.06 7.68
CA GLU A 344 -23.83 -5.26 6.92
C GLU A 344 -22.69 -6.13 6.39
N PHE A 345 -22.20 -7.08 7.19
CA PHE A 345 -21.16 -8.02 6.78
C PHE A 345 -21.63 -8.92 5.63
N SER A 346 -22.83 -9.51 5.75
CA SER A 346 -23.40 -10.35 4.69
C SER A 346 -23.66 -9.56 3.41
N LYS A 347 -24.14 -8.31 3.53
CA LYS A 347 -24.33 -7.43 2.40
C LYS A 347 -23.02 -7.11 1.66
N HIS A 348 -21.92 -6.97 2.41
CA HIS A 348 -20.63 -6.55 1.86
C HIS A 348 -19.80 -7.73 1.31
N TYR A 349 -19.85 -8.90 1.98
CA TYR A 349 -19.03 -10.07 1.62
C TYR A 349 -19.82 -11.25 1.02
N GLY A 350 -21.12 -11.13 0.88
CA GLY A 350 -21.97 -12.19 0.32
C GLY A 350 -22.19 -13.41 1.22
N ILE A 351 -21.57 -13.44 2.42
CA ILE A 351 -21.61 -14.56 3.36
C ILE A 351 -21.78 -14.05 4.79
N ASN A 352 -22.53 -14.76 5.63
CA ASN A 352 -22.69 -14.33 7.02
C ASN A 352 -21.41 -14.57 7.85
N PRO A 353 -21.16 -13.78 8.92
CA PRO A 353 -19.93 -13.85 9.70
C PRO A 353 -19.64 -15.23 10.28
N LYS A 354 -20.66 -15.95 10.73
CA LYS A 354 -20.52 -17.28 11.33
C LYS A 354 -20.07 -18.34 10.32
N SER A 355 -20.64 -18.30 9.11
CA SER A 355 -20.22 -19.18 8.01
C SER A 355 -18.83 -18.80 7.51
N TYR A 356 -18.52 -17.49 7.46
CA TYR A 356 -17.21 -17.00 7.09
C TYR A 356 -16.12 -17.51 8.04
N GLN A 357 -16.35 -17.42 9.35
CA GLN A 357 -15.40 -17.90 10.37
C GLN A 357 -15.18 -19.42 10.30
N LYS A 358 -16.23 -20.21 10.00
CA LYS A 358 -16.12 -21.66 9.86
C LYS A 358 -15.35 -22.10 8.60
N ASN A 359 -15.45 -21.35 7.51
CA ASN A 359 -14.80 -21.67 6.23
C ASN A 359 -13.34 -21.19 6.18
N GLY A 360 -12.92 -20.37 7.12
CA GLY A 360 -11.54 -19.86 7.24
C GLY A 360 -10.64 -20.65 8.20
N MET A 361 -11.18 -21.69 8.80
CA MET A 361 -10.47 -22.75 9.52
C MET A 361 -10.37 -23.97 8.60
#